data_3fed0ac395ffe0bfc710e37101dabc2b
#
_entry.id   3fed0ac395ffe0bfc710e37101dabc2b
#
_cell.length_a   1.000
_cell.length_b   1.000
_cell.length_c   1.000
_cell.angle_alpha   90.00
_cell.angle_beta   90.00
_cell.angle_gamma   90.00
#
_symmetry.space_group_name_H-M   'P 1'
#
loop_
_entity.id
_entity.type
_entity.pdbx_description
1 polymer ?
#
loop_
_entity_poly.entity_id
_entity_poly.type
_entity_poly.pdbx_seq_one_letter_code
_entity_poly.pdbx_strand_id
1 'polypeptide(L)'
;MKIAILIPSTTNNRDWNCITDTYLYKSIISFVSQYNPDYEYKFFVGIDKDDKIYNDKSQRQKIYQLCRTWKKVNFQFYPFDENIPKGHVSIMWNILYKRAIEEFYDYFYITGDDIIYCTPGWLDRCITSLKSTKNLGAAGCYNGNSEILTQFLVSQTHYAIFNFAYNPKITNWYVDNHLHELYSPSFLHIVEGACINAGGEPRYHVDHSASEFYKQLVKEDKEKLICFIKQNGGLSYYRGTQRRIKTKSQNSTKTNR
;
A
#
# COMPACT_ATOMS: atom_id res chain seq x y z
N MET A 1 -8.69 0.37 15.64
CA MET A 1 -8.20 0.93 14.37
C MET A 1 -8.26 -0.17 13.33
N LYS A 2 -8.81 0.12 12.17
CA LYS A 2 -9.01 -0.83 11.08
C LYS A 2 -8.03 -0.54 9.94
N ILE A 3 -7.33 -1.56 9.46
CA ILE A 3 -6.32 -1.45 8.41
C ILE A 3 -6.68 -2.39 7.26
N ALA A 4 -6.88 -1.84 6.08
CA ALA A 4 -7.08 -2.62 4.86
C ALA A 4 -5.72 -2.86 4.17
N ILE A 5 -5.46 -4.10 3.76
CA ILE A 5 -4.29 -4.49 2.97
C ILE A 5 -4.80 -4.78 1.56
N LEU A 6 -4.39 -3.97 0.60
CA LEU A 6 -4.90 -3.99 -0.77
C LEU A 6 -3.88 -4.65 -1.69
N ILE A 7 -4.21 -5.83 -2.22
CA ILE A 7 -3.26 -6.68 -2.97
C ILE A 7 -3.91 -7.19 -4.27
N PRO A 8 -3.57 -6.69 -5.45
CA PRO A 8 -3.76 -7.43 -6.69
C PRO A 8 -2.81 -8.62 -6.74
N SER A 9 -3.32 -9.79 -7.11
CA SER A 9 -2.51 -11.01 -7.18
C SER A 9 -2.93 -11.89 -8.35
N THR A 10 -1.97 -12.60 -8.92
CA THR A 10 -2.22 -13.57 -9.99
C THR A 10 -1.17 -14.68 -9.97
N THR A 11 -1.56 -15.88 -10.40
CA THR A 11 -0.62 -16.99 -10.62
C THR A 11 -0.17 -17.10 -12.07
N ASN A 12 -0.53 -16.13 -12.92
CA ASN A 12 -0.13 -16.10 -14.32
C ASN A 12 1.39 -16.17 -14.48
N ASN A 13 1.86 -16.91 -15.48
CA ASN A 13 3.28 -17.12 -15.79
C ASN A 13 4.11 -17.64 -14.59
N ARG A 14 3.52 -18.51 -13.77
CA ARG A 14 4.21 -19.20 -12.66
C ARG A 14 3.88 -20.70 -12.65
N ASP A 15 4.90 -21.51 -12.39
CA ASP A 15 4.79 -22.96 -12.26
C ASP A 15 4.42 -23.38 -10.84
N TRP A 16 3.39 -22.72 -10.28
CA TRP A 16 2.85 -23.07 -8.97
C TRP A 16 1.74 -24.11 -9.08
N ASN A 17 1.75 -25.07 -8.19
CA ASN A 17 0.74 -26.13 -8.15
C ASN A 17 -0.30 -25.93 -7.04
N CYS A 18 0.05 -25.15 -6.02
CA CYS A 18 -0.84 -24.89 -4.91
C CYS A 18 -0.63 -23.48 -4.33
N ILE A 19 -1.61 -23.04 -3.55
CA ILE A 19 -1.61 -21.69 -2.98
C ILE A 19 -0.43 -21.42 -2.04
N THR A 20 0.09 -22.47 -1.38
CA THR A 20 1.25 -22.37 -0.48
C THR A 20 2.57 -22.07 -1.21
N ASP A 21 2.62 -22.30 -2.52
CA ASP A 21 3.79 -21.99 -3.35
C ASP A 21 3.84 -20.49 -3.70
N THR A 22 2.67 -19.83 -3.66
CA THR A 22 2.49 -18.48 -4.14
C THR A 22 3.21 -17.43 -3.28
N TYR A 23 3.62 -16.34 -3.89
CA TYR A 23 4.14 -15.19 -3.16
C TYR A 23 3.11 -14.62 -2.20
N LEU A 24 1.83 -14.54 -2.61
CA LEU A 24 0.74 -14.09 -1.75
C LEU A 24 0.71 -14.83 -0.41
N TYR A 25 0.81 -16.16 -0.43
CA TYR A 25 0.79 -16.96 0.79
C TYR A 25 1.98 -16.64 1.71
N LYS A 26 3.18 -16.52 1.13
CA LYS A 26 4.40 -16.16 1.85
C LYS A 26 4.35 -14.74 2.40
N SER A 27 3.83 -13.80 1.61
CA SER A 27 3.64 -12.40 2.01
C SER A 27 2.69 -12.28 3.21
N ILE A 28 1.54 -12.98 3.17
CA ILE A 28 0.59 -13.00 4.29
C ILE A 28 1.26 -13.53 5.56
N ILE A 29 1.96 -14.65 5.50
CA ILE A 29 2.67 -15.22 6.66
C ILE A 29 3.67 -14.21 7.23
N SER A 30 4.48 -13.60 6.38
CA SER A 30 5.48 -12.62 6.84
C SER A 30 4.84 -11.38 7.46
N PHE A 31 3.70 -10.90 6.91
CA PHE A 31 2.96 -9.78 7.46
C PHE A 31 2.41 -10.09 8.85
N VAL A 32 1.68 -11.19 8.96
CA VAL A 32 1.00 -11.53 10.21
C VAL A 32 1.95 -12.01 11.31
N SER A 33 3.15 -12.47 10.97
CA SER A 33 4.19 -12.75 11.97
C SER A 33 4.69 -11.51 12.71
N GLN A 34 4.36 -10.33 12.19
CA GLN A 34 4.83 -9.03 12.70
C GLN A 34 3.67 -8.03 12.95
N TYR A 35 2.41 -8.48 12.86
CA TYR A 35 1.26 -7.62 13.02
C TYR A 35 1.07 -7.17 14.48
N ASN A 36 0.45 -6.03 14.66
CA ASN A 36 0.03 -5.56 15.98
C ASN A 36 -1.37 -6.10 16.30
N PRO A 37 -1.58 -6.97 17.32
CA PRO A 37 -2.85 -7.61 17.61
C PRO A 37 -3.95 -6.65 18.12
N ASP A 38 -3.59 -5.40 18.41
CA ASP A 38 -4.57 -4.38 18.82
C ASP A 38 -5.37 -3.82 17.64
N TYR A 39 -4.88 -3.98 16.41
CA TYR A 39 -5.55 -3.53 15.20
C TYR A 39 -6.42 -4.62 14.59
N GLU A 40 -7.41 -4.21 13.81
CA GLU A 40 -8.21 -5.08 12.96
C GLU A 40 -7.68 -4.99 11.52
N TYR A 41 -7.43 -6.14 10.90
CA TYR A 41 -6.89 -6.22 9.54
C TYR A 41 -7.85 -6.96 8.63
N LYS A 42 -7.92 -6.50 7.38
CA LYS A 42 -8.52 -7.30 6.30
C LYS A 42 -7.65 -7.21 5.06
N PHE A 43 -7.32 -8.37 4.54
CA PHE A 43 -6.70 -8.49 3.23
C PHE A 43 -7.79 -8.48 2.16
N PHE A 44 -7.75 -7.46 1.32
CA PHE A 44 -8.57 -7.32 0.12
C PHE A 44 -7.72 -7.78 -1.06
N VAL A 45 -7.93 -8.99 -1.55
CA VAL A 45 -7.09 -9.57 -2.60
C VAL A 45 -7.86 -9.65 -3.90
N GLY A 46 -7.46 -8.82 -4.86
CA GLY A 46 -7.99 -8.83 -6.22
C GLY A 46 -7.31 -9.92 -7.04
N ILE A 47 -8.09 -10.75 -7.71
CA ILE A 47 -7.59 -11.87 -8.51
C ILE A 47 -8.25 -11.90 -9.87
N ASP A 48 -7.58 -12.48 -10.85
CA ASP A 48 -8.18 -12.76 -12.14
C ASP A 48 -9.29 -13.81 -12.01
N LYS A 49 -10.41 -13.60 -12.68
CA LYS A 49 -11.56 -14.52 -12.64
C LYS A 49 -11.21 -15.92 -13.13
N ASP A 50 -10.24 -16.07 -14.01
CA ASP A 50 -9.80 -17.32 -14.60
C ASP A 50 -8.51 -17.89 -13.95
N ASP A 51 -8.04 -17.29 -12.84
CA ASP A 51 -6.87 -17.80 -12.11
C ASP A 51 -7.14 -19.20 -11.56
N LYS A 52 -6.32 -20.17 -11.96
CA LYS A 52 -6.56 -21.59 -11.68
C LYS A 52 -6.40 -21.94 -10.19
N ILE A 53 -5.42 -21.34 -9.51
CA ILE A 53 -5.14 -21.63 -8.10
C ILE A 53 -6.07 -20.82 -7.21
N TYR A 54 -6.16 -19.50 -7.45
CA TYR A 54 -6.96 -18.64 -6.58
C TYR A 54 -8.47 -18.82 -6.75
N ASN A 55 -8.96 -19.40 -7.84
CA ASN A 55 -10.37 -19.75 -7.99
C ASN A 55 -10.75 -21.13 -7.48
N ASP A 56 -9.77 -21.99 -7.15
CA ASP A 56 -10.03 -23.28 -6.52
C ASP A 56 -10.43 -23.07 -5.06
N LYS A 57 -11.63 -23.56 -4.71
CA LYS A 57 -12.19 -23.44 -3.35
C LYS A 57 -11.31 -24.12 -2.29
N SER A 58 -10.71 -25.27 -2.62
CA SER A 58 -9.85 -26.02 -1.70
C SER A 58 -8.56 -25.25 -1.40
N GLN A 59 -8.00 -24.59 -2.41
CA GLN A 59 -6.82 -23.76 -2.25
C GLN A 59 -7.14 -22.51 -1.41
N ARG A 60 -8.25 -21.81 -1.71
CA ARG A 60 -8.69 -20.66 -0.89
C ARG A 60 -8.89 -21.02 0.58
N GLN A 61 -9.43 -22.23 0.84
CA GLN A 61 -9.66 -22.67 2.21
C GLN A 61 -8.38 -22.72 3.05
N LYS A 62 -7.22 -23.00 2.44
CA LYS A 62 -5.92 -22.99 3.15
C LYS A 62 -5.56 -21.59 3.68
N ILE A 63 -5.79 -20.53 2.88
CA ILE A 63 -5.57 -19.15 3.35
C ILE A 63 -6.58 -18.77 4.43
N TYR A 64 -7.86 -19.12 4.26
CA TYR A 64 -8.87 -18.82 5.29
C TYR A 64 -8.56 -19.52 6.61
N GLN A 65 -8.09 -20.77 6.58
CA GLN A 65 -7.64 -21.50 7.77
C GLN A 65 -6.42 -20.82 8.40
N LEU A 66 -5.44 -20.43 7.58
CA LEU A 66 -4.27 -19.68 8.03
C LEU A 66 -4.68 -18.40 8.76
N CYS A 67 -5.52 -17.56 8.13
CA CYS A 67 -5.94 -16.28 8.72
C CYS A 67 -6.73 -16.45 10.02
N ARG A 68 -7.50 -17.53 10.17
CA ARG A 68 -8.23 -17.82 11.42
C ARG A 68 -7.33 -18.10 12.62
N THR A 69 -6.06 -18.41 12.41
CA THR A 69 -5.09 -18.59 13.52
C THR A 69 -4.70 -17.28 14.19
N TRP A 70 -4.96 -16.14 13.53
CA TRP A 70 -4.63 -14.82 14.05
C TRP A 70 -5.86 -14.04 14.45
N LYS A 71 -5.78 -13.40 15.60
CA LYS A 71 -6.87 -12.59 16.13
C LYS A 71 -7.05 -11.32 15.30
N LYS A 72 -8.31 -10.99 14.94
CA LYS A 72 -8.68 -9.78 14.19
C LYS A 72 -8.06 -9.69 12.77
N VAL A 73 -7.70 -10.80 12.17
CA VAL A 73 -7.23 -10.85 10.78
C VAL A 73 -8.30 -11.51 9.91
N ASN A 74 -8.80 -10.76 8.94
CA ASN A 74 -9.77 -11.20 7.95
C ASN A 74 -9.14 -11.26 6.56
N PHE A 75 -9.74 -12.03 5.67
CA PHE A 75 -9.26 -12.21 4.31
C PHE A 75 -10.42 -12.37 3.34
N GLN A 76 -10.34 -11.72 2.16
CA GLN A 76 -11.33 -11.91 1.12
C GLN A 76 -10.71 -11.78 -0.27
N PHE A 77 -11.03 -12.75 -1.14
CA PHE A 77 -10.76 -12.68 -2.57
C PHE A 77 -11.86 -11.93 -3.30
N TYR A 78 -11.47 -11.07 -4.24
CA TYR A 78 -12.31 -10.32 -5.14
C TYR A 78 -11.94 -10.69 -6.58
N PRO A 79 -12.66 -11.64 -7.22
CA PRO A 79 -12.44 -11.95 -8.62
C PRO A 79 -12.83 -10.76 -9.48
N PHE A 80 -11.94 -10.35 -10.37
CA PHE A 80 -12.20 -9.33 -11.37
C PHE A 80 -12.70 -9.98 -12.66
N ASP A 81 -13.71 -9.37 -13.24
CA ASP A 81 -14.30 -9.82 -14.49
C ASP A 81 -13.48 -9.34 -15.71
N GLU A 82 -13.96 -9.75 -16.90
CA GLU A 82 -13.31 -9.48 -18.19
C GLU A 82 -13.33 -8.00 -18.59
N ASN A 83 -14.12 -7.15 -17.90
CA ASN A 83 -14.17 -5.71 -18.16
C ASN A 83 -12.92 -4.98 -17.63
N ILE A 84 -12.13 -5.64 -16.77
CA ILE A 84 -10.86 -5.10 -16.31
C ILE A 84 -9.74 -5.73 -17.14
N PRO A 85 -9.01 -4.94 -17.95
CA PRO A 85 -7.90 -5.48 -18.72
C PRO A 85 -6.86 -6.12 -17.81
N LYS A 86 -6.43 -7.33 -18.15
CA LYS A 86 -5.38 -8.05 -17.40
C LYS A 86 -4.11 -7.20 -17.32
N GLY A 87 -3.51 -7.13 -16.13
CA GLY A 87 -2.31 -6.34 -15.89
C GLY A 87 -2.57 -4.83 -15.68
N HIS A 88 -3.83 -4.36 -15.73
CA HIS A 88 -4.17 -2.99 -15.38
C HIS A 88 -4.31 -2.85 -13.85
N VAL A 89 -3.19 -3.00 -13.16
CA VAL A 89 -3.16 -3.14 -11.70
C VAL A 89 -3.63 -1.89 -10.95
N SER A 90 -3.47 -0.69 -11.53
CA SER A 90 -3.97 0.55 -10.91
C SER A 90 -5.50 0.53 -10.73
N ILE A 91 -6.25 0.04 -11.73
CA ILE A 91 -7.71 -0.12 -11.63
C ILE A 91 -8.05 -1.18 -10.57
N MET A 92 -7.31 -2.29 -10.52
CA MET A 92 -7.52 -3.33 -9.51
C MET A 92 -7.35 -2.77 -8.09
N TRP A 93 -6.27 -2.03 -7.81
CA TRP A 93 -6.09 -1.35 -6.52
C TRP A 93 -7.21 -0.34 -6.24
N ASN A 94 -7.64 0.43 -7.22
CA ASN A 94 -8.70 1.43 -7.05
C ASN A 94 -10.04 0.80 -6.65
N ILE A 95 -10.38 -0.36 -7.23
CA ILE A 95 -11.59 -1.10 -6.88
C ILE A 95 -11.49 -1.64 -5.44
N LEU A 96 -10.34 -2.24 -5.07
CA LEU A 96 -10.12 -2.74 -3.71
C LEU A 96 -10.16 -1.60 -2.69
N TYR A 97 -9.57 -0.44 -3.04
CA TYR A 97 -9.55 0.74 -2.20
C TYR A 97 -10.96 1.28 -1.95
N LYS A 98 -11.76 1.42 -3.01
CA LYS A 98 -13.15 1.85 -2.89
C LYS A 98 -13.95 0.92 -1.97
N ARG A 99 -13.81 -0.40 -2.13
CA ARG A 99 -14.46 -1.39 -1.23
C ARG A 99 -14.03 -1.22 0.23
N ALA A 100 -12.74 -1.01 0.47
CA ALA A 100 -12.24 -0.81 1.81
C ALA A 100 -12.73 0.51 2.44
N ILE A 101 -12.89 1.57 1.64
CA ILE A 101 -13.55 2.82 2.08
C ILE A 101 -15.01 2.57 2.47
N GLU A 102 -15.76 1.83 1.66
CA GLU A 102 -17.17 1.48 1.91
C GLU A 102 -17.34 0.61 3.17
N GLU A 103 -16.32 -0.15 3.56
CA GLU A 103 -16.27 -0.94 4.79
C GLU A 103 -15.69 -0.17 6.00
N PHE A 104 -15.44 1.14 5.87
CA PHE A 104 -15.00 2.06 6.93
C PHE A 104 -13.65 1.67 7.56
N TYR A 105 -12.62 1.40 6.72
CA TYR A 105 -11.25 1.24 7.18
C TYR A 105 -10.58 2.61 7.38
N ASP A 106 -9.69 2.70 8.38
CA ASP A 106 -9.01 3.95 8.75
C ASP A 106 -7.76 4.21 7.90
N TYR A 107 -7.02 3.13 7.62
CA TYR A 107 -5.78 3.13 6.84
C TYR A 107 -5.79 2.05 5.78
N PHE A 108 -5.05 2.30 4.70
CA PHE A 108 -4.99 1.45 3.51
C PHE A 108 -3.55 1.23 3.13
N TYR A 109 -3.10 -0.02 3.22
CA TYR A 109 -1.77 -0.40 2.79
C TYR A 109 -1.85 -0.96 1.38
N ILE A 110 -1.29 -0.23 0.44
CA ILE A 110 -1.27 -0.53 -0.99
C ILE A 110 0.04 -1.25 -1.27
N THR A 111 0.00 -2.53 -1.66
CA THR A 111 1.19 -3.38 -1.77
C THR A 111 1.03 -4.45 -2.86
N GLY A 112 2.16 -4.99 -3.33
CA GLY A 112 2.20 -6.21 -4.14
C GLY A 112 1.98 -7.47 -3.29
N ASP A 113 1.75 -8.59 -3.96
CA ASP A 113 1.59 -9.91 -3.34
C ASP A 113 2.92 -10.62 -3.06
N ASP A 114 4.03 -10.01 -3.43
CA ASP A 114 5.39 -10.55 -3.39
C ASP A 114 6.30 -9.88 -2.36
N ILE A 115 5.72 -9.15 -1.43
CA ILE A 115 6.47 -8.43 -0.41
C ILE A 115 6.62 -9.29 0.85
N ILE A 116 7.87 -9.45 1.29
CA ILE A 116 8.23 -10.12 2.55
C ILE A 116 8.59 -9.07 3.58
N TYR A 117 7.87 -9.06 4.69
CA TYR A 117 8.05 -8.10 5.78
C TYR A 117 9.08 -8.62 6.78
N CYS A 118 10.14 -7.84 7.03
CA CYS A 118 11.31 -8.29 7.79
C CYS A 118 11.47 -7.62 9.16
N THR A 119 10.83 -6.47 9.38
CA THR A 119 11.06 -5.66 10.58
C THR A 119 9.80 -5.46 11.41
N PRO A 120 9.73 -5.94 12.66
CA PRO A 120 8.60 -5.71 13.54
C PRO A 120 8.30 -4.21 13.76
N GLY A 121 7.01 -3.87 13.90
CA GLY A 121 6.55 -2.51 14.22
C GLY A 121 6.69 -1.50 13.08
N TRP A 122 7.04 -1.91 11.87
CA TRP A 122 7.15 -1.01 10.72
C TRP A 122 5.82 -0.29 10.44
N LEU A 123 4.69 -0.99 10.57
CA LEU A 123 3.37 -0.43 10.32
C LEU A 123 2.98 0.62 11.36
N ASP A 124 3.32 0.39 12.64
CA ASP A 124 3.10 1.38 13.71
C ASP A 124 3.92 2.66 13.46
N ARG A 125 5.14 2.53 12.94
CA ARG A 125 5.96 3.68 12.54
C ARG A 125 5.34 4.43 11.38
N CYS A 126 4.79 3.74 10.37
CA CYS A 126 4.06 4.39 9.27
C CYS A 126 2.86 5.17 9.78
N ILE A 127 2.03 4.57 10.64
CA ILE A 127 0.85 5.22 11.23
C ILE A 127 1.25 6.44 12.07
N THR A 128 2.30 6.30 12.89
CA THR A 128 2.82 7.40 13.71
C THR A 128 3.28 8.57 12.84
N SER A 129 3.98 8.27 11.74
CA SER A 129 4.44 9.29 10.80
C SER A 129 3.27 9.99 10.11
N LEU A 130 2.25 9.26 9.63
CA LEU A 130 1.04 9.88 9.06
C LEU A 130 0.30 10.74 10.07
N LYS A 131 0.16 10.30 11.32
CA LYS A 131 -0.47 11.11 12.39
C LYS A 131 0.28 12.41 12.64
N SER A 132 1.59 12.46 12.45
CA SER A 132 2.39 13.68 12.61
C SER A 132 2.05 14.76 11.59
N THR A 133 1.50 14.38 10.44
CA THR A 133 0.99 15.27 9.39
C THR A 133 -0.53 15.27 9.30
N LYS A 134 -1.24 14.99 10.41
CA LYS A 134 -2.70 14.95 10.46
C LYS A 134 -3.31 13.96 9.45
N ASN A 135 -2.65 12.83 9.27
CA ASN A 135 -2.99 11.79 8.31
C ASN A 135 -2.93 12.21 6.83
N LEU A 136 -2.27 13.33 6.53
CA LEU A 136 -2.00 13.75 5.15
C LEU A 136 -0.67 13.17 4.71
N GLY A 137 -0.66 12.43 3.60
CA GLY A 137 0.56 11.88 3.03
C GLY A 137 0.53 10.40 2.77
N ALA A 138 1.70 9.86 2.51
CA ALA A 138 1.95 8.43 2.36
C ALA A 138 3.17 8.02 3.19
N ALA A 139 3.16 6.80 3.73
CA ALA A 139 4.25 6.26 4.55
C ALA A 139 4.62 4.84 4.12
N GLY A 140 5.89 4.47 4.22
CA GLY A 140 6.37 3.12 3.92
C GLY A 140 7.83 2.93 4.27
N CYS A 141 8.31 1.70 4.16
CA CYS A 141 9.74 1.38 4.23
C CYS A 141 10.25 0.93 2.85
N TYR A 142 11.54 1.08 2.62
CA TYR A 142 12.15 0.59 1.38
C TYR A 142 12.15 -0.95 1.32
N ASN A 143 11.98 -1.49 0.11
CA ASN A 143 11.96 -2.93 -0.19
C ASN A 143 13.19 -3.42 -0.95
N GLY A 144 14.33 -2.80 -0.73
CA GLY A 144 15.55 -3.00 -1.53
C GLY A 144 15.73 -1.97 -2.64
N ASN A 145 14.67 -1.26 -3.04
CA ASN A 145 14.76 -0.06 -3.86
C ASN A 145 14.97 1.15 -2.96
N SER A 146 16.12 1.81 -3.06
CA SER A 146 16.45 2.98 -2.24
C SER A 146 16.05 4.32 -2.88
N GLU A 147 15.56 4.29 -4.13
CA GLU A 147 15.20 5.51 -4.88
C GLU A 147 13.75 5.93 -4.61
N ILE A 148 12.83 4.97 -4.63
CA ILE A 148 11.40 5.22 -4.42
C ILE A 148 10.78 4.21 -3.48
N LEU A 149 9.70 4.60 -2.80
CA LEU A 149 8.81 3.63 -2.17
C LEU A 149 7.96 2.93 -3.25
N THR A 150 7.70 1.66 -3.07
CA THR A 150 6.85 0.84 -3.94
C THR A 150 5.67 0.21 -3.19
N GLN A 151 5.59 0.44 -1.88
CA GLN A 151 4.43 0.12 -1.05
C GLN A 151 4.10 1.32 -0.17
N PHE A 152 2.82 1.60 0.00
CA PHE A 152 2.38 2.81 0.67
C PHE A 152 1.24 2.55 1.66
N LEU A 153 1.40 3.06 2.87
CA LEU A 153 0.28 3.26 3.78
C LEU A 153 -0.27 4.68 3.57
N VAL A 154 -1.56 4.78 3.30
CA VAL A 154 -2.29 6.05 3.23
C VAL A 154 -3.49 6.01 4.16
N SER A 155 -4.06 7.16 4.49
CA SER A 155 -5.29 7.29 5.27
C SER A 155 -6.51 7.58 4.38
N GLN A 156 -7.69 7.69 4.98
CA GLN A 156 -8.91 8.17 4.31
C GLN A 156 -8.73 9.55 3.65
N THR A 157 -7.80 10.39 4.15
CA THR A 157 -7.50 11.70 3.57
C THR A 157 -7.03 11.59 2.11
N HIS A 158 -6.26 10.54 1.78
CA HIS A 158 -5.85 10.30 0.39
C HIS A 158 -7.07 10.10 -0.54
N TYR A 159 -8.04 9.29 -0.11
CA TYR A 159 -9.27 9.08 -0.87
C TYR A 159 -10.10 10.36 -1.00
N ALA A 160 -10.20 11.13 0.08
CA ALA A 160 -10.94 12.39 0.07
C ALA A 160 -10.36 13.43 -0.92
N ILE A 161 -9.04 13.37 -1.18
CA ILE A 161 -8.39 14.27 -2.13
C ILE A 161 -8.49 13.76 -3.57
N PHE A 162 -8.24 12.46 -3.79
CA PHE A 162 -7.98 11.92 -5.13
C PHE A 162 -9.07 10.98 -5.64
N ASN A 163 -9.85 10.36 -4.74
CA ASN A 163 -10.87 9.36 -5.07
C ASN A 163 -10.30 8.11 -5.78
N PHE A 164 -9.02 7.83 -5.63
CA PHE A 164 -8.32 6.65 -6.14
C PHE A 164 -7.13 6.27 -5.25
N ALA A 165 -6.65 5.03 -5.33
CA ALA A 165 -5.39 4.59 -4.73
C ALA A 165 -4.20 5.03 -5.59
N TYR A 166 -4.29 4.73 -6.89
CA TYR A 166 -3.34 5.16 -7.93
C TYR A 166 -4.09 5.84 -9.07
N ASN A 167 -3.43 6.81 -9.73
CA ASN A 167 -4.03 7.50 -10.87
C ASN A 167 -4.41 6.51 -11.98
N PRO A 168 -5.70 6.37 -12.34
CA PRO A 168 -6.18 5.33 -13.24
C PRO A 168 -5.70 5.48 -14.69
N LYS A 169 -5.07 6.59 -15.05
CA LYS A 169 -4.45 6.79 -16.36
C LYS A 169 -3.13 6.03 -16.51
N ILE A 170 -2.54 5.54 -15.39
CA ILE A 170 -1.31 4.74 -15.42
C ILE A 170 -1.72 3.28 -15.28
N THR A 171 -1.36 2.44 -16.26
CA THR A 171 -1.77 1.03 -16.29
C THR A 171 -1.12 0.21 -15.17
N ASN A 172 0.22 0.19 -15.14
CA ASN A 172 1.00 -0.59 -14.15
C ASN A 172 2.35 0.05 -13.82
N TRP A 173 3.24 0.26 -14.77
CA TRP A 173 4.54 0.87 -14.50
C TRP A 173 4.38 2.37 -14.22
N TYR A 174 5.20 2.95 -13.37
CA TYR A 174 5.16 4.34 -12.88
C TYR A 174 4.05 4.68 -11.88
N VAL A 175 3.19 3.75 -11.45
CA VAL A 175 2.22 4.03 -10.36
C VAL A 175 2.95 4.43 -9.06
N ASP A 176 4.05 3.74 -8.76
CA ASP A 176 4.86 3.99 -7.56
C ASP A 176 5.62 5.32 -7.68
N ASN A 177 6.21 5.59 -8.83
CA ASN A 177 6.87 6.87 -9.11
C ASN A 177 5.89 8.04 -8.94
N HIS A 178 4.66 7.91 -9.50
CA HIS A 178 3.63 8.93 -9.38
C HIS A 178 3.30 9.21 -7.90
N LEU A 179 3.00 8.18 -7.11
CA LEU A 179 2.58 8.36 -5.71
C LEU A 179 3.75 8.85 -4.83
N HIS A 180 4.96 8.35 -5.07
CA HIS A 180 6.18 8.81 -4.41
C HIS A 180 6.42 10.30 -4.66
N GLU A 181 6.40 10.73 -5.92
CA GLU A 181 6.63 12.12 -6.30
C GLU A 181 5.49 13.04 -5.84
N LEU A 182 4.24 12.55 -5.87
CA LEU A 182 3.06 13.30 -5.42
C LEU A 182 3.22 13.83 -3.99
N TYR A 183 3.71 13.00 -3.08
CA TYR A 183 3.86 13.36 -1.68
C TYR A 183 5.25 13.88 -1.31
N SER A 184 6.24 13.72 -2.19
CA SER A 184 7.60 14.23 -1.96
C SER A 184 7.67 15.77 -2.06
N PRO A 185 8.53 16.41 -1.24
CA PRO A 185 9.27 15.85 -0.09
C PRO A 185 8.52 16.03 1.23
N SER A 186 7.35 16.69 1.24
CA SER A 186 6.75 17.23 2.47
C SER A 186 5.87 16.25 3.23
N PHE A 187 5.26 15.31 2.52
CA PHE A 187 4.24 14.39 3.05
C PHE A 187 4.53 12.93 2.71
N LEU A 188 5.71 12.63 2.17
CA LEU A 188 6.21 11.29 2.04
C LEU A 188 7.04 10.92 3.27
N HIS A 189 6.64 9.87 3.97
CA HIS A 189 7.29 9.41 5.19
C HIS A 189 7.98 8.08 4.94
N ILE A 190 9.30 8.11 4.82
CA ILE A 190 10.11 6.90 4.76
C ILE A 190 10.47 6.52 6.18
N VAL A 191 9.99 5.37 6.63
CA VAL A 191 10.20 4.89 7.99
C VAL A 191 11.31 3.84 8.05
N GLU A 192 11.95 3.74 9.21
CA GLU A 192 12.88 2.67 9.48
C GLU A 192 12.17 1.32 9.43
N GLY A 193 12.73 0.39 8.66
CA GLY A 193 12.20 -0.94 8.46
C GLY A 193 12.72 -1.53 7.16
N ALA A 194 12.58 -2.84 7.04
CA ALA A 194 12.91 -3.57 5.83
C ALA A 194 11.74 -4.45 5.40
N CYS A 195 11.48 -4.41 4.12
CA CYS A 195 10.76 -5.46 3.42
C CYS A 195 11.56 -5.84 2.17
N ILE A 196 11.28 -6.98 1.60
CA ILE A 196 11.97 -7.52 0.43
C ILE A 196 10.94 -7.80 -0.65
N ASN A 197 11.19 -7.34 -1.87
CA ASN A 197 10.44 -7.79 -3.02
C ASN A 197 11.01 -9.13 -3.47
N ALA A 198 10.20 -10.20 -3.37
CA ALA A 198 10.57 -11.55 -3.74
C ALA A 198 9.98 -11.97 -5.12
N GLY A 199 9.37 -11.04 -5.86
CA GLY A 199 8.47 -11.34 -6.98
C GLY A 199 9.10 -11.85 -8.26
N GLY A 200 10.34 -11.53 -8.56
CA GLY A 200 10.98 -11.90 -9.82
C GLY A 200 10.35 -11.24 -11.05
N GLU A 201 10.32 -11.96 -12.18
CA GLU A 201 9.87 -11.45 -13.48
C GLU A 201 8.38 -11.02 -13.46
N PRO A 202 8.02 -9.99 -14.27
CA PRO A 202 6.64 -9.55 -14.41
C PRO A 202 5.69 -10.66 -14.84
N ARG A 203 4.47 -10.67 -14.28
CA ARG A 203 3.43 -11.67 -14.61
C ARG A 203 2.54 -11.25 -15.77
N TYR A 204 2.56 -9.97 -16.11
CA TYR A 204 1.89 -9.37 -17.26
C TYR A 204 2.82 -8.45 -18.03
N HIS A 205 2.35 -8.05 -19.20
CA HIS A 205 3.05 -7.04 -19.99
C HIS A 205 3.23 -5.74 -19.18
N VAL A 206 4.46 -5.24 -19.16
CA VAL A 206 4.79 -3.95 -18.52
C VAL A 206 4.52 -2.83 -19.52
N ASP A 207 3.63 -1.92 -19.17
CA ASP A 207 3.29 -0.75 -19.97
C ASP A 207 4.16 0.44 -19.56
N HIS A 208 5.12 0.78 -20.38
CA HIS A 208 6.03 1.91 -20.17
C HIS A 208 5.50 3.25 -20.72
N SER A 209 4.32 3.27 -21.36
CA SER A 209 3.78 4.48 -22.00
C SER A 209 3.61 5.65 -21.02
N ALA A 210 3.35 5.35 -19.74
CA ALA A 210 3.22 6.37 -18.71
C ALA A 210 4.50 7.19 -18.48
N SER A 211 5.68 6.73 -18.93
CA SER A 211 6.95 7.50 -18.84
C SER A 211 6.84 8.89 -19.45
N GLU A 212 6.03 9.05 -20.49
CA GLU A 212 5.86 10.30 -21.22
C GLU A 212 4.98 11.32 -20.50
N PHE A 213 4.03 10.85 -19.67
CA PHE A 213 3.00 11.74 -19.12
C PHE A 213 2.83 11.67 -17.60
N TYR A 214 3.41 10.70 -16.88
CA TYR A 214 3.17 10.56 -15.43
C TYR A 214 3.58 11.82 -14.64
N LYS A 215 4.63 12.52 -15.07
CA LYS A 215 5.04 13.77 -14.42
C LYS A 215 4.01 14.89 -14.55
N GLN A 216 3.29 14.92 -15.68
CA GLN A 216 2.17 15.85 -15.84
C GLN A 216 1.02 15.49 -14.89
N LEU A 217 0.73 14.19 -14.74
CA LEU A 217 -0.27 13.72 -13.76
C LEU A 217 0.12 14.06 -12.32
N VAL A 218 1.41 13.91 -11.97
CA VAL A 218 1.92 14.33 -10.66
C VAL A 218 1.66 15.82 -10.42
N LYS A 219 1.88 16.68 -11.43
CA LYS A 219 1.62 18.12 -11.32
C LYS A 219 0.13 18.40 -11.09
N GLU A 220 -0.74 17.79 -11.89
CA GLU A 220 -2.21 17.95 -11.78
C GLU A 220 -2.71 17.50 -10.39
N ASP A 221 -2.23 16.37 -9.90
CA ASP A 221 -2.63 15.85 -8.60
C ASP A 221 -1.99 16.64 -7.44
N LYS A 222 -0.78 17.22 -7.60
CA LYS A 222 -0.23 18.18 -6.64
C LYS A 222 -1.08 19.43 -6.52
N GLU A 223 -1.69 19.92 -7.60
CA GLU A 223 -2.62 21.06 -7.55
C GLU A 223 -3.86 20.73 -6.69
N LYS A 224 -4.43 19.53 -6.82
CA LYS A 224 -5.52 19.06 -5.94
C LYS A 224 -5.08 18.99 -4.48
N LEU A 225 -3.89 18.42 -4.22
CA LEU A 225 -3.32 18.34 -2.88
C LEU A 225 -3.14 19.74 -2.26
N ILE A 226 -2.60 20.70 -3.00
CA ILE A 226 -2.41 22.09 -2.55
C ILE A 226 -3.76 22.75 -2.28
N CYS A 227 -4.75 22.55 -3.13
CA CYS A 227 -6.11 23.06 -2.94
C CYS A 227 -6.72 22.52 -1.64
N PHE A 228 -6.65 21.20 -1.43
CA PHE A 228 -7.10 20.58 -0.18
C PHE A 228 -6.41 21.15 1.06
N ILE A 229 -5.08 21.29 1.02
CA ILE A 229 -4.30 21.86 2.14
C ILE A 229 -4.76 23.28 2.45
N LYS A 230 -4.97 24.14 1.43
CA LYS A 230 -5.44 25.52 1.62
C LYS A 230 -6.81 25.57 2.28
N GLN A 231 -7.72 24.70 1.86
CA GLN A 231 -9.10 24.61 2.40
C GLN A 231 -9.16 24.08 3.83
N ASN A 232 -8.16 23.29 4.25
CA ASN A 232 -8.14 22.59 5.53
C ASN A 232 -7.07 23.10 6.50
N GLY A 233 -6.83 24.41 6.56
CA GLY A 233 -5.98 25.06 7.56
C GLY A 233 -4.59 25.49 7.08
N GLY A 234 -4.30 25.29 5.81
CA GLY A 234 -3.05 25.71 5.18
C GLY A 234 -1.82 24.88 5.55
N LEU A 235 -0.70 25.17 4.90
CA LEU A 235 0.53 24.37 5.03
C LEU A 235 1.12 24.39 6.45
N SER A 236 0.98 25.50 7.18
CA SER A 236 1.45 25.63 8.57
C SER A 236 0.76 24.67 9.52
N TYR A 237 -0.52 24.37 9.30
CA TYR A 237 -1.30 23.41 10.10
C TYR A 237 -0.68 22.00 10.03
N TYR A 238 -0.26 21.57 8.85
CA TYR A 238 0.34 20.24 8.65
C TYR A 238 1.83 20.20 9.01
N ARG A 239 2.61 21.25 8.76
CA ARG A 239 4.05 21.34 9.07
C ARG A 239 4.37 21.65 10.53
N GLY A 240 3.48 22.28 11.26
CA GLY A 240 3.71 22.65 12.66
C GLY A 240 4.05 21.46 13.57
N THR A 241 3.51 20.31 13.26
CA THR A 241 3.74 19.06 14.00
C THR A 241 5.13 18.45 13.74
N GLN A 242 5.68 18.62 12.52
CA GLN A 242 7.01 18.09 12.16
C GLN A 242 8.17 18.82 12.86
N ARG A 243 8.07 20.16 13.05
CA ARG A 243 9.09 20.94 13.77
C ARG A 243 9.24 20.53 15.22
N ARG A 244 8.15 20.13 15.89
CA ARG A 244 8.18 19.69 17.31
C ARG A 244 8.85 18.33 17.51
N ILE A 245 8.74 17.42 16.54
CA ILE A 245 9.37 16.08 16.62
C ILE A 245 10.88 16.17 16.41
N LYS A 246 11.34 16.98 15.45
CA LYS A 246 12.80 17.19 15.18
C LYS A 246 13.52 17.84 16.35
N THR A 247 12.91 18.80 17.06
CA THR A 247 13.52 19.45 18.23
C THR A 247 13.62 18.51 19.44
N LYS A 248 12.68 17.60 19.64
CA LYS A 248 12.77 16.61 20.72
C LYS A 248 13.87 15.56 20.48
N SER A 249 14.09 15.13 19.25
CA SER A 249 15.14 14.17 18.91
C SER A 249 16.56 14.76 19.00
N GLN A 250 16.74 16.03 18.70
CA GLN A 250 18.06 16.70 18.79
C GLN A 250 18.46 17.05 20.23
N ASN A 251 17.50 17.23 21.14
CA ASN A 251 17.81 17.51 22.55
C ASN A 251 18.09 16.23 23.37
N SER A 252 17.65 15.06 22.91
CA SER A 252 17.97 13.79 23.60
C SER A 252 19.39 13.31 23.33
N THR A 253 20.05 13.77 22.27
CA THR A 253 21.45 13.41 21.93
C THR A 253 22.50 14.34 22.54
N LYS A 254 22.10 15.45 23.21
CA LYS A 254 23.05 16.38 23.84
C LYS A 254 23.26 16.18 25.35
N THR A 255 22.56 15.22 25.97
CA THR A 255 22.64 15.03 27.44
C THR A 255 23.45 13.80 27.87
N ASN A 256 24.16 13.12 26.95
CA ASN A 256 25.09 12.04 27.26
C ASN A 256 26.47 12.35 26.64
N ARG A 257 27.20 13.30 27.24
CA ARG A 257 28.64 13.43 27.20
C ARG A 257 29.15 13.94 28.55
#